data_84df830a409e2e4145c1816247d2baf3
#
_entry.id   84df830a409e2e4145c1816247d2baf3
#
_cell.length_a   1.000
_cell.length_b   1.000
_cell.length_c   1.000
_cell.angle_alpha   90.00
_cell.angle_beta   90.00
_cell.angle_gamma   90.00
#
_symmetry.space_group_name_H-M   'P 1'
#
loop_
_entity.id
_entity.type
_entity.pdbx_description
1 polymer ?
#
loop_
_entity_poly.entity_id
_entity_poly.type
_entity_poly.pdbx_seq_one_letter_code
_entity_poly.pdbx_strand_id
1 'polypeptide(L)'
;MNTETIQIPAILGGPPAVNLDHETSNKWPNLSPLDEESVLQIMRDGNISTHPVIRELEREYADFTGQKYALAHNNGTSALLAAFYSIGLQPGDEVLVPSATFWASVLPMTWIGAVPVFCESEKERIVHSR
;
A
#
# COMPACT_ATOMS: atom_id res chain seq x y z
N MET A 1 1.90 2.39 -47.26
CA MET A 1 1.43 1.14 -46.65
C MET A 1 2.40 0.83 -45.52
N ASN A 2 2.04 1.13 -44.27
CA ASN A 2 2.84 0.71 -43.12
C ASN A 2 2.63 -0.78 -42.93
N THR A 3 3.64 -1.58 -43.27
CA THR A 3 3.70 -2.99 -42.83
C THR A 3 3.94 -3.01 -41.32
N GLU A 4 2.88 -3.07 -40.55
CA GLU A 4 3.02 -3.44 -39.13
C GLU A 4 3.62 -4.84 -39.05
N THR A 5 4.87 -4.89 -38.63
CA THR A 5 5.54 -6.16 -38.36
C THR A 5 4.79 -6.81 -37.18
N ILE A 6 4.04 -7.86 -37.44
CA ILE A 6 3.35 -8.63 -36.39
C ILE A 6 4.46 -9.22 -35.51
N GLN A 7 4.64 -8.66 -34.32
CA GLN A 7 5.56 -9.21 -33.33
C GLN A 7 4.93 -10.48 -32.73
N ILE A 8 5.61 -11.60 -32.88
CA ILE A 8 5.18 -12.86 -32.27
C ILE A 8 5.31 -12.72 -30.73
N PRO A 9 4.24 -12.90 -29.94
CA PRO A 9 4.33 -12.89 -28.49
C PRO A 9 5.35 -13.90 -27.96
N ALA A 10 6.05 -13.58 -26.87
CA ALA A 10 7.06 -14.46 -26.28
C ALA A 10 6.53 -15.86 -25.95
N ILE A 11 5.27 -15.96 -25.50
CA ILE A 11 4.60 -17.24 -25.19
C ILE A 11 4.43 -18.14 -26.44
N LEU A 12 4.47 -17.56 -27.64
CA LEU A 12 4.42 -18.26 -28.93
C LEU A 12 5.79 -18.37 -29.59
N GLY A 13 6.88 -18.19 -28.84
CA GLY A 13 8.25 -18.29 -29.33
C GLY A 13 8.88 -16.99 -29.83
N GLY A 14 8.22 -15.85 -29.66
CA GLY A 14 8.81 -14.54 -29.94
C GLY A 14 9.85 -14.13 -28.87
N PRO A 15 10.61 -13.05 -29.11
CA PRO A 15 11.57 -12.56 -28.13
C PRO A 15 10.83 -12.03 -26.88
N PRO A 16 11.42 -12.20 -25.67
CA PRO A 16 10.84 -11.64 -24.46
C PRO A 16 10.80 -10.10 -24.55
N ALA A 17 9.69 -9.51 -24.15
CA ALA A 17 9.53 -8.06 -24.12
C ALA A 17 10.38 -7.39 -23.02
N VAL A 18 10.75 -8.15 -21.98
CA VAL A 18 11.59 -7.70 -20.87
C VAL A 18 12.80 -8.60 -20.78
N ASN A 19 13.99 -8.00 -20.91
CA ASN A 19 15.29 -8.65 -20.84
C ASN A 19 16.07 -8.27 -19.57
N LEU A 20 15.38 -7.68 -18.58
CA LEU A 20 15.97 -7.34 -17.30
C LEU A 20 16.11 -8.57 -16.42
N ASP A 21 17.13 -8.58 -15.59
CA ASP A 21 17.27 -9.59 -14.53
C ASP A 21 16.10 -9.44 -13.54
N HIS A 22 15.12 -10.34 -13.70
CA HIS A 22 13.89 -10.31 -12.89
C HIS A 22 14.15 -10.75 -11.44
N GLU A 23 15.20 -11.48 -11.14
CA GLU A 23 15.53 -11.90 -9.77
C GLU A 23 15.92 -10.68 -8.94
N THR A 24 16.77 -9.80 -9.51
CA THR A 24 17.16 -8.56 -8.83
C THR A 24 16.03 -7.54 -8.82
N SER A 25 15.29 -7.40 -9.94
CA SER A 25 14.21 -6.42 -10.05
C SER A 25 12.99 -6.73 -9.19
N ASN A 26 12.72 -8.00 -8.91
CA ASN A 26 11.59 -8.44 -8.09
C ASN A 26 11.95 -8.66 -6.61
N LYS A 27 13.19 -8.44 -6.23
CA LYS A 27 13.60 -8.58 -4.83
C LYS A 27 13.05 -7.43 -4.01
N TRP A 28 12.09 -7.74 -3.15
CA TRP A 28 11.49 -6.77 -2.25
C TRP A 28 11.19 -7.43 -0.89
N PRO A 29 11.42 -6.76 0.23
CA PRO A 29 12.04 -5.42 0.36
C PRO A 29 13.56 -5.42 0.09
N ASN A 30 14.06 -4.30 -0.42
CA ASN A 30 15.49 -4.06 -0.54
C ASN A 30 16.03 -3.53 0.79
N LEU A 31 16.52 -4.42 1.62
CA LEU A 31 17.15 -4.06 2.89
C LEU A 31 18.65 -3.83 2.70
N SER A 32 19.14 -2.72 3.22
CA SER A 32 20.55 -2.37 3.25
C SER A 32 21.19 -2.76 4.59
N PRO A 33 22.50 -2.83 4.67
CA PRO A 33 23.19 -3.01 5.95
C PRO A 33 22.85 -1.93 6.99
N LEU A 34 22.49 -0.74 6.56
CA LEU A 34 22.06 0.34 7.45
C LEU A 34 20.70 0.04 8.09
N ASP A 35 19.79 -0.57 7.34
CA ASP A 35 18.47 -0.99 7.87
C ASP A 35 18.65 -2.07 8.93
N GLU A 36 19.53 -3.05 8.66
CA GLU A 36 19.84 -4.12 9.61
C GLU A 36 20.45 -3.56 10.91
N GLU A 37 21.43 -2.68 10.82
CA GLU A 37 22.06 -2.07 12.00
C GLU A 37 21.07 -1.22 12.80
N SER A 38 20.20 -0.47 12.13
CA SER A 38 19.15 0.34 12.77
C SER A 38 18.20 -0.51 13.59
N VAL A 39 17.75 -1.65 13.06
CA VAL A 39 16.89 -2.59 13.78
C VAL A 39 17.65 -3.21 14.97
N LEU A 40 18.89 -3.64 14.77
CA LEU A 40 19.70 -4.22 15.84
C LEU A 40 19.94 -3.22 16.96
N GLN A 41 20.15 -1.94 16.64
CA GLN A 41 20.34 -0.90 17.65
C GLN A 41 19.09 -0.74 18.52
N ILE A 42 17.90 -0.67 17.92
CA ILE A 42 16.63 -0.60 18.67
C ILE A 42 16.46 -1.79 19.61
N MET A 43 16.81 -3.00 19.13
CA MET A 43 16.75 -4.21 19.97
C MET A 43 17.73 -4.15 21.15
N ARG A 44 18.96 -3.65 20.94
CA ARG A 44 19.98 -3.48 22.00
C ARG A 44 19.58 -2.44 23.02
N ASP A 45 18.91 -1.38 22.60
CA ASP A 45 18.41 -0.32 23.49
C ASP A 45 17.30 -0.83 24.43
N GLY A 46 16.67 -1.95 24.11
CA GLY A 46 15.68 -2.62 24.97
C GLY A 46 14.35 -1.89 25.13
N ASN A 47 14.15 -0.76 24.45
CA ASN A 47 12.93 0.05 24.51
C ASN A 47 12.12 -0.07 23.20
N ILE A 48 11.65 -1.26 22.88
CA ILE A 48 11.02 -1.54 21.59
C ILE A 48 9.65 -0.84 21.49
N SER A 49 8.87 -0.79 22.56
CA SER A 49 7.47 -0.31 22.52
C SER A 49 7.32 1.21 22.42
N THR A 50 8.31 1.96 22.91
CA THR A 50 8.24 3.43 22.98
C THR A 50 9.51 4.11 22.46
N HIS A 51 10.19 3.44 21.51
CA HIS A 51 11.45 3.95 20.97
C HIS A 51 11.22 5.29 20.25
N PRO A 52 12.11 6.28 20.46
CA PRO A 52 11.97 7.63 19.89
C PRO A 52 11.88 7.66 18.36
N VAL A 53 12.43 6.67 17.66
CA VAL A 53 12.41 6.56 16.18
C VAL A 53 11.00 6.63 15.59
N ILE A 54 9.98 6.16 16.33
CA ILE A 54 8.59 6.22 15.87
C ILE A 54 8.14 7.67 15.74
N ARG A 55 8.44 8.51 16.73
CA ARG A 55 8.09 9.94 16.71
C ARG A 55 8.91 10.72 15.66
N GLU A 56 10.12 10.29 15.41
CA GLU A 56 10.95 10.84 14.34
C GLU A 56 10.35 10.56 12.97
N LEU A 57 9.97 9.30 12.71
CA LEU A 57 9.24 8.91 11.50
C LEU A 57 7.96 9.72 11.31
N GLU A 58 7.14 9.85 12.36
CA GLU A 58 5.88 10.63 12.32
C GLU A 58 6.15 12.09 11.93
N ARG A 59 7.16 12.71 12.51
CA ARG A 59 7.55 14.08 12.18
C ARG A 59 8.01 14.22 10.74
N GLU A 60 8.94 13.36 10.31
CA GLU A 60 9.47 13.39 8.94
C GLU A 60 8.39 13.13 7.90
N TYR A 61 7.48 12.20 8.19
CA TYR A 61 6.38 11.90 7.29
C TYR A 61 5.36 13.06 7.22
N ALA A 62 5.07 13.70 8.34
CA ALA A 62 4.23 14.90 8.38
C ALA A 62 4.84 16.04 7.55
N ASP A 63 6.15 16.28 7.71
CA ASP A 63 6.90 17.29 6.95
C ASP A 63 6.91 16.96 5.45
N PHE A 64 7.17 15.72 5.08
CA PHE A 64 7.19 15.25 3.69
C PHE A 64 5.85 15.40 3.00
N THR A 65 4.75 15.11 3.70
CA THR A 65 3.39 15.21 3.14
C THR A 65 2.77 16.60 3.27
N GLY A 66 3.42 17.52 3.98
CA GLY A 66 2.89 18.86 4.28
C GLY A 66 1.70 18.82 5.25
N GLN A 67 1.52 17.73 5.99
CA GLN A 67 0.46 17.57 6.98
C GLN A 67 0.92 18.04 8.36
N LYS A 68 -0.02 18.48 9.17
CA LYS A 68 0.29 18.91 10.55
C LYS A 68 0.70 17.75 11.46
N TYR A 69 0.15 16.58 11.21
CA TYR A 69 0.37 15.38 12.01
C TYR A 69 0.48 14.15 11.13
N ALA A 70 1.28 13.19 11.55
CA ALA A 70 1.28 11.82 11.07
C ALA A 70 1.24 10.88 12.27
N LEU A 71 0.62 9.74 12.13
CA LEU A 71 0.54 8.72 13.17
C LEU A 71 0.96 7.37 12.60
N ALA A 72 2.01 6.80 13.15
CA ALA A 72 2.51 5.50 12.73
C ALA A 72 1.63 4.37 13.25
N HIS A 73 1.42 3.38 12.41
CA HIS A 73 0.70 2.15 12.73
C HIS A 73 1.55 0.94 12.40
N ASN A 74 1.27 -0.19 13.02
CA ASN A 74 2.00 -1.44 12.80
C ASN A 74 1.77 -2.04 11.40
N ASN A 75 0.71 -1.63 10.71
CA ASN A 75 0.40 -2.00 9.32
C ASN A 75 -0.69 -1.08 8.74
N GLY A 76 -0.87 -1.13 7.40
CA GLY A 76 -1.85 -0.32 6.70
C GLY A 76 -3.31 -0.62 7.06
N THR A 77 -3.64 -1.85 7.43
CA THR A 77 -4.99 -2.24 7.87
C THR A 77 -5.39 -1.51 9.14
N SER A 78 -4.46 -1.46 10.12
CA SER A 78 -4.66 -0.71 11.37
C SER A 78 -4.74 0.80 11.12
N ALA A 79 -3.96 1.31 10.17
CA ALA A 79 -4.03 2.72 9.79
C ALA A 79 -5.39 3.07 9.18
N LEU A 80 -5.94 2.21 8.31
CA LEU A 80 -7.28 2.39 7.74
C LEU A 80 -8.37 2.31 8.83
N LEU A 81 -8.27 1.36 9.76
CA LEU A 81 -9.19 1.28 10.88
C LEU A 81 -9.22 2.57 11.71
N ALA A 82 -8.03 3.10 12.03
CA ALA A 82 -7.91 4.35 12.75
C ALA A 82 -8.47 5.54 11.97
N ALA A 83 -8.26 5.58 10.64
CA ALA A 83 -8.81 6.60 9.77
C ALA A 83 -10.34 6.56 9.75
N PHE A 84 -10.96 5.39 9.59
CA PHE A 84 -12.42 5.23 9.62
C PHE A 84 -13.01 5.62 10.98
N TYR A 85 -12.35 5.24 12.05
CA TYR A 85 -12.75 5.65 13.39
C TYR A 85 -12.66 7.17 13.58
N SER A 86 -11.60 7.80 13.07
CA SER A 86 -11.36 9.23 13.26
C SER A 86 -12.36 10.13 12.51
N ILE A 87 -12.92 9.65 11.38
CA ILE A 87 -13.98 10.36 10.65
C ILE A 87 -15.38 10.11 11.24
N GLY A 88 -15.45 9.30 12.30
CA GLY A 88 -16.70 9.02 13.00
C GLY A 88 -17.61 8.01 12.30
N LEU A 89 -17.05 7.08 11.52
CA LEU A 89 -17.83 6.03 10.87
C LEU A 89 -18.60 5.21 11.90
N GLN A 90 -19.92 5.00 11.66
CA GLN A 90 -20.83 4.32 12.56
C GLN A 90 -21.35 3.02 11.95
N PRO A 91 -21.86 2.08 12.80
CA PRO A 91 -22.56 0.89 12.31
C PRO A 91 -23.75 1.27 11.42
N GLY A 92 -23.80 0.66 10.23
CA GLY A 92 -24.85 0.91 9.23
C GLY A 92 -24.52 2.01 8.21
N ASP A 93 -23.44 2.77 8.41
CA ASP A 93 -22.96 3.71 7.39
C ASP A 93 -22.50 2.98 6.14
N GLU A 94 -22.79 3.54 4.98
CA GLU A 94 -22.35 3.00 3.70
C GLU A 94 -21.03 3.64 3.24
N VAL A 95 -20.08 2.82 2.80
CA VAL A 95 -18.80 3.26 2.27
C VAL A 95 -18.59 2.71 0.87
N LEU A 96 -18.39 3.62 -0.09
CA LEU A 96 -18.09 3.24 -1.47
C LEU A 96 -16.66 2.67 -1.56
N VAL A 97 -16.55 1.48 -2.14
CA VAL A 97 -15.26 0.79 -2.30
C VAL A 97 -15.13 0.21 -3.70
N PRO A 98 -13.91 0.16 -4.26
CA PRO A 98 -13.67 -0.52 -5.54
C PRO A 98 -14.02 -2.00 -5.45
N SER A 99 -14.64 -2.55 -6.50
CA SER A 99 -14.86 -4.01 -6.61
C SER A 99 -13.54 -4.78 -6.75
N ALA A 100 -12.53 -4.16 -7.37
CA ALA A 100 -11.16 -4.69 -7.48
C ALA A 100 -10.23 -3.94 -6.53
N THR A 101 -10.07 -4.46 -5.31
CA THR A 101 -9.18 -3.86 -4.30
C THR A 101 -8.58 -4.93 -3.39
N PHE A 102 -7.53 -4.54 -2.67
CA PHE A 102 -6.99 -5.41 -1.63
C PHE A 102 -7.99 -5.51 -0.46
N TRP A 103 -8.23 -6.70 0.01
CA TRP A 103 -9.25 -6.98 1.06
C TRP A 103 -9.09 -6.12 2.32
N ALA A 104 -7.85 -5.74 2.69
CA ALA A 104 -7.60 -4.87 3.83
C ALA A 104 -8.12 -3.44 3.67
N SER A 105 -8.50 -3.02 2.47
CA SER A 105 -9.20 -1.75 2.24
C SER A 105 -10.66 -1.78 2.68
N VAL A 106 -11.25 -2.98 2.78
CA VAL A 106 -12.67 -3.20 3.09
C VAL A 106 -12.89 -3.69 4.52
N LEU A 107 -12.11 -4.67 4.98
CA LEU A 107 -12.33 -5.30 6.28
C LEU A 107 -12.39 -4.34 7.47
N PRO A 108 -11.51 -3.32 7.60
CA PRO A 108 -11.54 -2.45 8.76
C PRO A 108 -12.87 -1.71 8.95
N MET A 109 -13.56 -1.33 7.86
CA MET A 109 -14.88 -0.68 7.98
C MET A 109 -15.95 -1.65 8.47
N THR A 110 -15.87 -2.93 8.09
CA THR A 110 -16.83 -3.94 8.56
C THR A 110 -16.66 -4.25 10.05
N TRP A 111 -15.46 -4.09 10.61
CA TRP A 111 -15.23 -4.23 12.06
C TRP A 111 -15.90 -3.11 12.87
N ILE A 112 -16.10 -1.95 12.26
CA ILE A 112 -16.88 -0.84 12.85
C ILE A 112 -18.39 -1.09 12.67
N GLY A 113 -18.79 -2.02 11.80
CA GLY A 113 -20.18 -2.30 11.46
C GLY A 113 -20.70 -1.50 10.27
N ALA A 114 -19.84 -0.82 9.55
CA ALA A 114 -20.20 -0.15 8.30
C ALA A 114 -20.38 -1.14 7.14
N VAL A 115 -21.11 -0.73 6.14
CA VAL A 115 -21.52 -1.55 4.99
C VAL A 115 -20.71 -1.14 3.75
N PRO A 116 -19.86 -2.01 3.20
CA PRO A 116 -19.17 -1.71 1.94
C PRO A 116 -20.16 -1.76 0.77
N VAL A 117 -20.18 -0.71 -0.03
CA VAL A 117 -20.93 -0.62 -1.28
C VAL A 117 -19.93 -0.67 -2.43
N PHE A 118 -19.92 -1.78 -3.16
CA PHE A 118 -18.96 -1.99 -4.23
C PHE A 118 -19.29 -1.18 -5.48
N CYS A 119 -18.29 -0.48 -6.01
CA CYS A 119 -18.40 0.28 -7.25
C CYS A 119 -17.66 -0.46 -8.37
N GLU A 120 -18.23 -0.45 -9.55
CA GLU A 120 -17.57 -0.94 -10.76
C GLU A 120 -16.39 -0.02 -11.13
N SER A 121 -15.35 -0.65 -11.68
CA SER A 121 -14.27 0.07 -12.34
C SER A 121 -14.63 0.35 -13.80
N GLU A 122 -14.14 1.43 -14.37
CA GLU A 122 -14.24 1.65 -15.81
C GLU A 122 -13.58 0.51 -16.58
N LYS A 123 -14.19 0.10 -17.68
CA LYS A 123 -13.77 -1.06 -18.48
C LYS A 123 -12.30 -0.98 -18.94
N GLU A 124 -11.78 0.22 -19.13
CA GLU A 124 -10.42 0.50 -19.61
C GLU A 124 -9.48 1.07 -18.53
N ARG A 125 -9.98 1.24 -17.29
CA ARG A 125 -9.23 1.81 -16.18
C ARG A 125 -9.53 1.05 -14.90
N ILE A 126 -8.51 0.77 -14.12
CA ILE A 126 -8.65 0.22 -12.76
C ILE A 126 -8.93 1.37 -11.77
N VAL A 127 -9.79 2.31 -12.17
CA VAL A 127 -10.23 3.45 -11.37
C VAL A 127 -11.74 3.62 -11.53
N HIS A 128 -12.38 4.24 -10.54
CA HIS A 128 -13.83 4.43 -10.56
C HIS A 128 -14.30 5.25 -11.76
N SER A 129 -15.46 4.86 -12.29
CA SER A 129 -16.28 5.80 -13.05
C SER A 129 -16.72 6.94 -12.12
N ARG A 130 -16.68 8.16 -12.59
CA ARG A 130 -17.20 9.34 -11.90
C ARG A 130 -18.72 9.31 -11.82
#